data_883f15a09b82336de2fd5f06aa5ecf3e
#
_entry.id   883f15a09b82336de2fd5f06aa5ecf3e
#
_cell.length_a   1.000
_cell.length_b   1.000
_cell.length_c   1.000
_cell.angle_alpha   90.00
_cell.angle_beta   90.00
_cell.angle_gamma   90.00
#
_symmetry.space_group_name_H-M   'P 1'
#
loop_
_entity.id
_entity.type
_entity.pdbx_description
1 polymer ?
#
loop_
_entity_poly.entity_id
_entity_poly.type
_entity_poly.pdbx_seq_one_letter_code
_entity_poly.pdbx_strand_id
1 'polypeptide(L)'
;VETPEDATLYVARADVEREMKHEDLALVDLEEAIRLNASLADAYLLRGSIYLMQKKKALAKADFEKAISLGVPPADLHEQLQQCK
;
A
#
# COMPACT_ATOMS: atom_id res chain seq x y z
N VAL A 1 22.56 12.09 -15.90
CA VAL A 1 21.85 12.69 -14.78
C VAL A 1 21.06 11.63 -14.07
N GLU A 2 21.31 11.52 -12.81
CA GLU A 2 20.56 10.59 -12.01
C GLU A 2 19.15 11.05 -11.79
N THR A 3 18.20 10.17 -12.02
CA THR A 3 16.83 10.45 -11.69
C THR A 3 16.67 10.28 -10.17
N PRO A 4 16.13 11.28 -9.48
CA PRO A 4 15.89 11.10 -8.05
C PRO A 4 14.97 9.92 -7.84
N GLU A 5 15.18 9.21 -6.77
CA GLU A 5 14.28 8.14 -6.42
C GLU A 5 12.90 8.72 -6.17
N ASP A 6 11.90 8.10 -6.78
CA ASP A 6 10.54 8.59 -6.71
C ASP A 6 9.66 7.50 -6.13
N ALA A 7 9.09 7.78 -4.96
CA ALA A 7 8.25 6.82 -4.28
C ALA A 7 7.06 6.39 -5.14
N THR A 8 6.51 7.30 -5.96
CA THR A 8 5.36 6.95 -6.78
C THR A 8 5.70 5.93 -7.85
N LEU A 9 6.95 5.92 -8.34
CA LEU A 9 7.38 4.90 -9.31
C LEU A 9 7.41 3.52 -8.67
N TYR A 10 7.84 3.43 -7.41
CA TYR A 10 7.81 2.16 -6.71
C TYR A 10 6.38 1.69 -6.49
N VAL A 11 5.46 2.60 -6.17
CA VAL A 11 4.05 2.24 -6.03
C VAL A 11 3.49 1.74 -7.35
N ALA A 12 3.80 2.41 -8.47
CA ALA A 12 3.32 1.98 -9.77
C ALA A 12 3.85 0.59 -10.13
N ARG A 13 5.12 0.33 -9.84
CA ARG A 13 5.69 -0.99 -10.11
C ARG A 13 5.05 -2.05 -9.22
N ALA A 14 4.80 -1.70 -7.96
CA ALA A 14 4.16 -2.64 -7.04
C ALA A 14 2.75 -3.00 -7.52
N ASP A 15 2.03 -2.04 -8.08
CA ASP A 15 0.69 -2.31 -8.58
C ASP A 15 0.73 -3.34 -9.72
N VAL A 16 1.67 -3.19 -10.64
CA VAL A 16 1.85 -4.15 -11.72
C VAL A 16 2.23 -5.52 -11.16
N GLU A 17 3.16 -5.55 -10.20
CA GLU A 17 3.60 -6.81 -9.61
C GLU A 17 2.45 -7.51 -8.90
N ARG A 18 1.59 -6.75 -8.23
CA ARG A 18 0.41 -7.32 -7.59
C ARG A 18 -0.50 -7.97 -8.62
N GLU A 19 -0.73 -7.29 -9.72
CA GLU A 19 -1.59 -7.84 -10.80
C GLU A 19 -0.99 -9.08 -11.41
N MET A 20 0.34 -9.19 -11.43
CA MET A 20 1.04 -10.36 -11.92
C MET A 20 1.17 -11.45 -10.87
N LYS A 21 0.59 -11.27 -9.70
CA LYS A 21 0.64 -12.20 -8.58
C LYS A 21 2.03 -12.32 -7.96
N HIS A 22 2.87 -11.32 -8.15
CA HIS A 22 4.20 -11.24 -7.52
C HIS A 22 4.10 -10.41 -6.25
N GLU A 23 3.35 -10.92 -5.27
CA GLU A 23 3.02 -10.14 -4.09
C GLU A 23 4.24 -9.81 -3.24
N ASP A 24 5.19 -10.74 -3.15
CA ASP A 24 6.41 -10.49 -2.38
C ASP A 24 7.21 -9.34 -2.95
N LEU A 25 7.33 -9.28 -4.28
CA LEU A 25 8.05 -8.19 -4.93
C LEU A 25 7.30 -6.87 -4.75
N ALA A 26 5.98 -6.92 -4.83
CA ALA A 26 5.17 -5.72 -4.62
C ALA A 26 5.37 -5.17 -3.22
N LEU A 27 5.41 -6.04 -2.21
CA LEU A 27 5.62 -5.59 -0.84
C LEU A 27 6.99 -4.94 -0.66
N VAL A 28 8.03 -5.50 -1.29
CA VAL A 28 9.37 -4.92 -1.22
C VAL A 28 9.36 -3.52 -1.84
N ASP A 29 8.72 -3.35 -3.00
CA ASP A 29 8.66 -2.05 -3.64
C ASP A 29 7.86 -1.05 -2.81
N LEU A 30 6.79 -1.50 -2.15
CA LEU A 30 6.00 -0.62 -1.30
C LEU A 30 6.77 -0.20 -0.05
N GLU A 31 7.57 -1.09 0.51
CA GLU A 31 8.43 -0.71 1.63
C GLU A 31 9.44 0.34 1.23
N GLU A 32 10.00 0.22 0.03
CA GLU A 32 10.92 1.24 -0.45
C GLU A 32 10.20 2.57 -0.70
N ALA A 33 8.99 2.51 -1.25
CA ALA A 33 8.20 3.73 -1.45
C ALA A 33 7.94 4.45 -0.13
N ILE A 34 7.60 3.68 0.90
CA ILE A 34 7.32 4.26 2.21
C ILE A 34 8.60 4.83 2.83
N ARG A 35 9.74 4.16 2.63
CA ARG A 35 11.02 4.68 3.11
C ARG A 35 11.33 6.03 2.46
N LEU A 36 11.02 6.17 1.18
CA LEU A 36 11.29 7.40 0.45
C LEU A 36 10.28 8.49 0.76
N ASN A 37 9.04 8.12 1.03
CA ASN A 37 7.99 9.09 1.35
C ASN A 37 6.96 8.43 2.27
N ALA A 38 7.16 8.62 3.57
CA ALA A 38 6.30 8.01 4.57
C ALA A 38 4.89 8.59 4.61
N SER A 39 4.64 9.66 3.87
CA SER A 39 3.31 10.29 3.81
C SER A 39 2.55 9.91 2.55
N LEU A 40 3.04 8.96 1.77
CA LEU A 40 2.39 8.58 0.52
C LEU A 40 1.29 7.57 0.80
N ALA A 41 0.05 8.07 0.90
CA ALA A 41 -1.10 7.24 1.27
C ALA A 41 -1.29 6.07 0.31
N ASP A 42 -1.02 6.28 -0.99
CA ASP A 42 -1.20 5.23 -1.99
C ASP A 42 -0.38 3.99 -1.68
N ALA A 43 0.82 4.16 -1.12
CA ALA A 43 1.66 3.02 -0.77
C ALA A 43 1.01 2.18 0.33
N TYR A 44 0.41 2.84 1.32
CA TYR A 44 -0.26 2.12 2.39
C TYR A 44 -1.54 1.45 1.89
N LEU A 45 -2.28 2.12 0.99
CA LEU A 45 -3.49 1.53 0.44
C LEU A 45 -3.18 0.25 -0.32
N LEU A 46 -2.15 0.29 -1.16
CA LEU A 46 -1.81 -0.87 -1.96
C LEU A 46 -1.27 -2.00 -1.08
N ARG A 47 -0.42 -1.65 -0.11
CA ARG A 47 0.11 -2.67 0.80
C ARG A 47 -1.00 -3.30 1.63
N GLY A 48 -1.95 -2.49 2.11
CA GLY A 48 -3.09 -3.02 2.84
C GLY A 48 -3.91 -3.98 1.98
N SER A 49 -4.11 -3.64 0.71
CA SER A 49 -4.83 -4.51 -0.21
C SER A 49 -4.11 -5.85 -0.39
N ILE A 50 -2.78 -5.82 -0.52
CA ILE A 50 -2.00 -7.04 -0.66
C ILE A 50 -2.10 -7.88 0.62
N TYR A 51 -2.01 -7.25 1.78
CA TYR A 51 -2.15 -7.98 3.04
C TYR A 51 -3.52 -8.63 3.16
N LEU A 52 -4.60 -7.95 2.70
CA LEU A 52 -5.91 -8.57 2.68
C LEU A 52 -5.94 -9.82 1.82
N MET A 53 -5.31 -9.74 0.64
CA MET A 53 -5.23 -10.91 -0.24
C MET A 53 -4.50 -12.06 0.43
N GLN A 54 -3.55 -11.75 1.30
CA GLN A 54 -2.80 -12.76 2.05
C GLN A 54 -3.47 -13.14 3.36
N LYS A 55 -4.66 -12.60 3.62
CA LYS A 55 -5.43 -12.85 4.83
C LYS A 55 -4.74 -12.36 6.11
N LYS A 56 -3.88 -11.37 5.96
CA LYS A 56 -3.20 -10.73 7.08
C LYS A 56 -3.99 -9.51 7.52
N LYS A 57 -5.14 -9.76 8.13
CA LYS A 57 -6.13 -8.72 8.39
C LYS A 57 -5.64 -7.62 9.31
N ALA A 58 -4.88 -7.97 10.35
CA ALA A 58 -4.38 -6.97 11.29
C ALA A 58 -3.42 -6.01 10.61
N LEU A 59 -2.52 -6.53 9.76
CA LEU A 59 -1.59 -5.69 9.04
C LEU A 59 -2.31 -4.82 8.01
N ALA A 60 -3.31 -5.39 7.33
CA ALA A 60 -4.10 -4.64 6.37
C ALA A 60 -4.83 -3.48 7.06
N LYS A 61 -5.44 -3.76 8.20
CA LYS A 61 -6.15 -2.73 8.94
C LYS A 61 -5.23 -1.58 9.34
N ALA A 62 -4.03 -1.91 9.82
CA ALA A 62 -3.07 -0.88 10.21
C ALA A 62 -2.71 0.01 9.02
N ASP A 63 -2.52 -0.58 7.83
CA ASP A 63 -2.19 0.21 6.66
C ASP A 63 -3.35 1.08 6.21
N PHE A 64 -4.58 0.56 6.25
CA PHE A 64 -5.74 1.38 5.88
C PHE A 64 -5.93 2.52 6.88
N GLU A 65 -5.73 2.27 8.16
CA GLU A 65 -5.83 3.33 9.16
C GLU A 65 -4.75 4.37 8.97
N LYS A 66 -3.54 3.96 8.57
CA LYS A 66 -2.49 4.91 8.27
C LYS A 66 -2.86 5.79 7.08
N ALA A 67 -3.44 5.19 6.04
CA ALA A 67 -3.89 5.95 4.88
C ALA A 67 -4.94 6.98 5.28
N ILE A 68 -5.87 6.61 6.17
CA ILE A 68 -6.88 7.54 6.64
C ILE A 68 -6.22 8.70 7.38
N SER A 69 -5.22 8.41 8.21
CA SER A 69 -4.52 9.47 8.94
C SER A 69 -3.79 10.41 7.99
N LEU A 70 -3.49 9.97 6.79
CA LEU A 70 -2.82 10.77 5.78
C LEU A 70 -3.79 11.51 4.86
N GLY A 71 -5.09 11.39 5.10
CA GLY A 71 -6.08 12.18 4.39
C GLY A 71 -7.07 11.41 3.54
N VAL A 72 -6.95 10.09 3.44
CA VAL A 72 -7.93 9.31 2.69
C VAL A 72 -9.24 9.28 3.47
N PRO A 73 -10.37 9.62 2.83
CA PRO A 73 -11.65 9.60 3.54
C PRO A 73 -11.98 8.18 4.03
N PRO A 74 -12.39 8.03 5.30
CA PRO A 74 -12.74 6.70 5.81
C PRO A 74 -13.82 6.00 4.99
N ALA A 75 -14.77 6.76 4.44
CA ALA A 75 -15.84 6.18 3.64
C ALA A 75 -15.31 5.45 2.42
N ASP A 76 -14.17 5.90 1.87
CA ASP A 76 -13.58 5.25 0.69
C ASP A 76 -13.03 3.87 1.02
N LEU A 77 -12.79 3.58 2.29
CA LEU A 77 -12.20 2.33 2.73
C LEU A 77 -13.17 1.46 3.53
N HIS A 78 -14.46 1.78 3.44
CA HIS A 78 -15.46 1.08 4.25
C HIS A 78 -15.43 -0.42 4.00
N GLU A 79 -15.45 -0.84 2.73
CA GLU A 79 -15.46 -2.26 2.42
C GLU A 79 -14.19 -2.96 2.85
N GLN A 80 -13.06 -2.31 2.62
CA GLN A 80 -11.77 -2.87 2.99
C GLN A 80 -11.67 -3.05 4.51
N LEU A 81 -12.14 -2.06 5.27
CA LEU A 81 -12.10 -2.15 6.72
C LEU A 81 -13.04 -3.23 7.24
N GLN A 82 -14.19 -3.44 6.57
CA GLN A 82 -15.09 -4.53 6.93
C GLN A 82 -14.40 -5.89 6.73
N GLN A 83 -13.61 -6.01 5.66
CA GLN A 83 -12.89 -7.25 5.40
C GLN A 83 -11.77 -7.51 6.41
N CYS A 84 -11.34 -6.49 7.12
CA CYS A 84 -10.29 -6.63 8.14
C CYS A 84 -10.82 -7.08 9.50
N LYS A 85 -12.10 -7.28 9.62
CA LYS A 85 -12.70 -7.71 10.90
C LYS A 85 -12.56 -9.20 11.16
#